data_8ac43d93abb2ae9ca2d642d3c8eec02e
#
_entry.id   8ac43d93abb2ae9ca2d642d3c8eec02e
#
_cell.length_a   1.000
_cell.length_b   1.000
_cell.length_c   1.000
_cell.angle_alpha   90.00
_cell.angle_beta   90.00
_cell.angle_gamma   90.00
#
_symmetry.space_group_name_H-M   'P 1'
#
loop_
_entity.id
_entity.type
_entity.pdbx_description
1 polymer ?
#
loop_
_entity_poly.entity_id
_entity_poly.type
_entity_poly.pdbx_seq_one_letter_code
_entity_poly.pdbx_strand_id
1 'polypeptide(L)'
;MGWSDVGFHSKTIDTPNLVKLAKQSTELSRFYTYPLCSPTRAALLTGNSPRRVSIFSALGPRQQGLPSGTTTLPSILSKEGYNTSLIGKWHLGKANTPQTAGFDHFYGFLNAEVNYFKHTGQTGNIDWQRDGKTINEEGYSTYLLANEASSQIKSRDKSKPFYLQLNFNAPHFPLSAPDELIQKNSSKGTKLGLYHAVIEALDQGIGQVLNAIETENIQNDTVVIFFSDKGGSRREGGNNLPWTAGKGTAYEGGIHTPALIRWPNHIREGNVLAQPIQVEDLFPTLAEMAGIQSSRLINSDGKSQLNSILNAKPFPRQPLYIGSVDSIIIDGDWKYVEFLEGNKALYN
;
A
#
# COMPACT_ATOMS: atom_id res chain seq x y z
N MET A 1 1.31 3.74 -8.50
CA MET A 1 1.21 5.21 -8.50
C MET A 1 2.60 5.75 -8.23
N GLY A 2 3.06 6.72 -9.02
CA GLY A 2 4.41 7.29 -8.92
C GLY A 2 4.50 8.42 -7.90
N TRP A 3 5.73 8.89 -7.65
CA TRP A 3 6.02 9.96 -6.70
C TRP A 3 5.26 11.25 -7.01
N SER A 4 5.27 11.69 -8.27
CA SER A 4 4.59 12.92 -8.71
C SER A 4 3.15 12.72 -9.20
N ASP A 5 2.55 11.55 -8.94
CA ASP A 5 1.14 11.31 -9.25
C ASP A 5 0.19 11.83 -8.16
N VAL A 6 0.72 12.32 -7.04
CA VAL A 6 -0.04 12.83 -5.89
C VAL A 6 0.03 14.35 -5.80
N GLY A 7 -1.07 14.99 -5.47
CA GLY A 7 -1.22 16.45 -5.47
C GLY A 7 -0.35 17.19 -4.43
N PHE A 8 0.16 16.49 -3.41
CA PHE A 8 1.08 17.08 -2.46
C PHE A 8 2.56 17.08 -2.94
N HIS A 9 2.89 16.36 -4.03
CA HIS A 9 4.19 16.44 -4.69
C HIS A 9 4.13 17.19 -6.04
N SER A 10 2.97 17.18 -6.71
CA SER A 10 2.82 17.79 -8.03
C SER A 10 1.36 18.21 -8.27
N LYS A 11 1.16 19.31 -9.01
CA LYS A 11 -0.18 19.78 -9.40
C LYS A 11 -0.68 19.15 -10.71
N THR A 12 -0.04 18.10 -11.19
CA THR A 12 -0.36 17.49 -12.50
C THR A 12 -1.69 16.75 -12.48
N ILE A 13 -2.01 16.08 -11.37
CA ILE A 13 -3.25 15.34 -11.15
C ILE A 13 -4.00 15.96 -9.97
N ASP A 14 -5.32 16.11 -10.12
CA ASP A 14 -6.18 16.69 -9.09
C ASP A 14 -6.51 15.63 -8.04
N THR A 15 -5.86 15.72 -6.87
CA THR A 15 -6.06 14.81 -5.74
C THR A 15 -6.27 15.59 -4.43
N PRO A 16 -7.40 16.31 -4.31
CA PRO A 16 -7.64 17.23 -3.18
C PRO A 16 -7.74 16.52 -1.83
N ASN A 17 -8.24 15.28 -1.79
CA ASN A 17 -8.34 14.51 -0.55
C ASN A 17 -6.96 14.08 -0.04
N LEU A 18 -6.05 13.65 -0.92
CA LEU A 18 -4.67 13.36 -0.57
C LEU A 18 -3.92 14.62 -0.15
N VAL A 19 -4.16 15.77 -0.80
CA VAL A 19 -3.61 17.06 -0.36
C VAL A 19 -4.12 17.44 1.04
N LYS A 20 -5.41 17.25 1.33
CA LYS A 20 -5.98 17.46 2.67
C LYS A 20 -5.33 16.53 3.69
N LEU A 21 -5.21 15.23 3.35
CA LEU A 21 -4.56 14.25 4.22
C LEU A 21 -3.10 14.61 4.50
N ALA A 22 -2.33 15.03 3.49
CA ALA A 22 -0.93 15.42 3.66
C ALA A 22 -0.76 16.57 4.67
N LYS A 23 -1.64 17.58 4.62
CA LYS A 23 -1.63 18.69 5.57
C LYS A 23 -1.88 18.25 7.02
N GLN A 24 -2.59 17.16 7.23
CA GLN A 24 -2.94 16.58 8.53
C GLN A 24 -2.00 15.43 8.95
N SER A 25 -0.95 15.18 8.19
CA SER A 25 -0.05 14.03 8.35
C SER A 25 1.40 14.48 8.56
N THR A 26 2.25 13.55 8.99
CA THR A 26 3.68 13.59 8.70
C THR A 26 3.93 12.82 7.40
N GLU A 27 4.60 13.45 6.44
CA GLU A 27 5.10 12.79 5.25
C GLU A 27 6.35 11.97 5.59
N LEU A 28 6.37 10.71 5.16
CA LEU A 28 7.54 9.83 5.23
C LEU A 28 8.33 9.99 3.94
N SER A 29 9.17 11.02 3.85
CA SER A 29 9.81 11.45 2.59
C SER A 29 10.88 10.50 2.06
N ARG A 30 11.27 9.49 2.84
CA ARG A 30 12.20 8.41 2.43
C ARG A 30 11.57 7.05 2.72
N PHE A 31 10.36 6.81 2.16
CA PHE A 31 9.64 5.55 2.29
C PHE A 31 9.92 4.64 1.10
N TYR A 32 10.41 3.45 1.37
CA TYR A 32 10.85 2.48 0.38
C TYR A 32 9.99 1.23 0.37
N THR A 33 9.61 0.83 -0.83
CA THR A 33 8.88 -0.42 -1.11
C THR A 33 9.72 -1.32 -2.02
N TYR A 34 9.23 -2.50 -2.31
CA TYR A 34 9.81 -3.33 -3.35
C TYR A 34 9.34 -2.87 -4.74
N PRO A 35 10.11 -3.14 -5.81
CA PRO A 35 9.75 -2.65 -7.15
C PRO A 35 8.51 -3.35 -7.73
N LEU A 36 7.96 -4.36 -7.06
CA LEU A 36 6.82 -5.18 -7.50
C LEU A 36 5.82 -5.43 -6.37
N CYS A 37 4.56 -5.67 -6.75
CA CYS A 37 3.42 -5.73 -5.83
C CYS A 37 3.46 -6.89 -4.83
N SER A 38 3.68 -8.14 -5.26
CA SER A 38 3.66 -9.29 -4.33
C SER A 38 4.79 -9.22 -3.29
N PRO A 39 6.04 -8.86 -3.65
CA PRO A 39 7.10 -8.64 -2.68
C PRO A 39 6.75 -7.58 -1.62
N THR A 40 6.25 -6.41 -2.04
CA THR A 40 5.84 -5.35 -1.10
C THR A 40 4.74 -5.82 -0.15
N ARG A 41 3.73 -6.53 -0.68
CA ARG A 41 2.61 -7.04 0.11
C ARG A 41 3.05 -8.11 1.12
N ALA A 42 3.94 -9.00 0.71
CA ALA A 42 4.54 -10.00 1.59
C ALA A 42 5.32 -9.32 2.73
N ALA A 43 6.17 -8.35 2.40
CA ALA A 43 6.96 -7.60 3.37
C ALA A 43 6.08 -6.85 4.38
N LEU A 44 5.04 -6.14 3.91
CA LEU A 44 4.07 -5.44 4.76
C LEU A 44 3.40 -6.39 5.76
N LEU A 45 2.91 -7.55 5.29
CA LEU A 45 2.14 -8.46 6.13
C LEU A 45 3.00 -9.28 7.09
N THR A 46 4.25 -9.59 6.73
CA THR A 46 5.09 -10.50 7.52
C THR A 46 6.18 -9.79 8.31
N GLY A 47 6.46 -8.52 7.99
CA GLY A 47 7.60 -7.80 8.56
C GLY A 47 8.95 -8.36 8.12
N ASN A 48 8.97 -9.21 7.11
CA ASN A 48 10.18 -9.87 6.63
C ASN A 48 10.50 -9.53 5.18
N SER A 49 11.78 -9.57 4.83
CA SER A 49 12.18 -9.54 3.44
C SER A 49 11.42 -10.62 2.66
N PRO A 50 10.82 -10.29 1.50
CA PRO A 50 10.04 -11.24 0.73
C PRO A 50 10.86 -12.43 0.23
N ARG A 51 12.18 -12.33 0.20
CA ARG A 51 13.08 -13.47 -0.06
C ARG A 51 12.96 -14.57 1.00
N ARG A 52 12.71 -14.23 2.25
CA ARG A 52 12.53 -15.21 3.33
C ARG A 52 11.23 -16.00 3.23
N VAL A 53 10.27 -15.49 2.49
CA VAL A 53 8.99 -16.16 2.20
C VAL A 53 8.88 -16.59 0.74
N SER A 54 10.02 -16.63 0.01
CA SER A 54 10.14 -17.07 -1.39
C SER A 54 9.27 -16.29 -2.39
N ILE A 55 9.04 -15.00 -2.14
CA ILE A 55 8.28 -14.12 -3.04
C ILE A 55 9.21 -13.07 -3.65
N PHE A 56 9.86 -13.41 -4.78
CA PHE A 56 10.87 -12.55 -5.42
C PHE A 56 10.28 -11.60 -6.46
N SER A 57 9.12 -11.93 -7.01
CA SER A 57 8.49 -11.21 -8.11
C SER A 57 6.98 -11.15 -7.95
N ALA A 58 6.30 -10.48 -8.89
CA ALA A 58 4.84 -10.50 -8.96
C ALA A 58 4.35 -11.93 -9.24
N LEU A 59 3.41 -12.40 -8.42
CA LEU A 59 2.89 -13.76 -8.52
C LEU A 59 1.89 -13.89 -9.68
N GLY A 60 2.00 -14.98 -10.41
CA GLY A 60 0.97 -15.38 -11.38
C GLY A 60 -0.24 -16.06 -10.72
N PRO A 61 -1.38 -16.17 -11.44
CA PRO A 61 -2.65 -16.66 -10.87
C PRO A 61 -2.63 -18.08 -10.32
N ARG A 62 -1.64 -18.90 -10.68
CA ARG A 62 -1.52 -20.31 -10.27
C ARG A 62 -0.45 -20.56 -9.21
N GLN A 63 0.34 -19.56 -8.85
CA GLN A 63 1.43 -19.72 -7.89
C GLN A 63 0.92 -19.84 -6.46
N GLN A 64 1.64 -20.63 -5.66
CA GLN A 64 1.30 -20.86 -4.26
C GLN A 64 1.45 -19.58 -3.43
N GLY A 65 2.52 -18.83 -3.63
CA GLY A 65 2.76 -17.54 -2.96
C GLY A 65 3.13 -17.69 -1.49
N LEU A 66 2.51 -16.88 -0.64
CA LEU A 66 2.83 -16.84 0.79
C LEU A 66 2.57 -18.21 1.44
N PRO A 67 3.60 -18.83 2.08
CA PRO A 67 3.43 -20.14 2.70
C PRO A 67 2.30 -20.16 3.75
N SER A 68 1.56 -21.28 3.80
CA SER A 68 0.55 -21.50 4.83
C SER A 68 1.18 -21.48 6.22
N GLY A 69 0.46 -20.91 7.20
CA GLY A 69 0.96 -20.78 8.58
C GLY A 69 1.98 -19.67 8.80
N THR A 70 2.31 -18.87 7.76
CA THR A 70 3.15 -17.67 7.95
C THR A 70 2.49 -16.71 8.92
N THR A 71 3.22 -16.29 9.93
CA THR A 71 2.76 -15.24 10.87
C THR A 71 2.63 -13.92 10.13
N THR A 72 1.49 -13.27 10.27
CA THR A 72 1.16 -12.01 9.61
C THR A 72 0.69 -10.97 10.61
N LEU A 73 0.77 -9.70 10.26
CA LEU A 73 0.28 -8.60 11.12
C LEU A 73 -1.20 -8.78 11.50
N PRO A 74 -2.14 -9.04 10.57
CA PRO A 74 -3.54 -9.27 10.95
C PRO A 74 -3.69 -10.50 11.88
N SER A 75 -2.91 -11.57 11.69
CA SER A 75 -2.99 -12.74 12.58
C SER A 75 -2.54 -12.45 14.02
N ILE A 76 -1.58 -11.52 14.20
CA ILE A 76 -1.15 -11.06 15.52
C ILE A 76 -2.21 -10.14 16.13
N LEU A 77 -2.68 -9.16 15.36
CA LEU A 77 -3.69 -8.21 15.83
C LEU A 77 -5.02 -8.88 16.19
N SER A 78 -5.48 -9.87 15.41
CA SER A 78 -6.68 -10.65 15.73
C SER A 78 -6.55 -11.37 17.06
N LYS A 79 -5.37 -11.94 17.40
CA LYS A 79 -5.08 -12.55 18.70
C LYS A 79 -5.10 -11.55 19.87
N GLU A 80 -4.86 -10.26 19.58
CA GLU A 80 -4.95 -9.18 20.56
C GLU A 80 -6.37 -8.53 20.59
N GLY A 81 -7.35 -9.16 19.96
CA GLY A 81 -8.75 -8.74 20.01
C GLY A 81 -9.16 -7.71 18.95
N TYR A 82 -8.31 -7.40 17.98
CA TYR A 82 -8.69 -6.54 16.87
C TYR A 82 -9.65 -7.26 15.91
N ASN A 83 -10.64 -6.54 15.42
CA ASN A 83 -11.36 -6.93 14.21
C ASN A 83 -10.49 -6.60 12.99
N THR A 84 -10.25 -7.56 12.12
CA THR A 84 -9.30 -7.42 11.01
C THR A 84 -10.00 -7.54 9.65
N SER A 85 -9.82 -6.56 8.77
CA SER A 85 -10.44 -6.54 7.45
C SER A 85 -9.42 -6.27 6.35
N LEU A 86 -9.47 -7.05 5.27
CA LEU A 86 -8.80 -6.76 4.01
C LEU A 86 -9.84 -6.39 2.95
N ILE A 87 -9.70 -5.21 2.38
CA ILE A 87 -10.56 -4.75 1.30
C ILE A 87 -9.71 -4.46 0.07
N GLY A 88 -10.01 -5.11 -1.06
CA GLY A 88 -9.29 -4.97 -2.32
C GLY A 88 -8.33 -6.12 -2.63
N LYS A 89 -7.16 -5.78 -3.13
CA LYS A 89 -6.20 -6.72 -3.71
C LYS A 89 -5.47 -7.55 -2.66
N TRP A 90 -5.50 -8.90 -2.81
CA TRP A 90 -4.66 -9.84 -2.07
C TRP A 90 -3.28 -10.00 -2.70
N HIS A 91 -3.19 -10.68 -3.83
CA HIS A 91 -2.01 -10.93 -4.66
C HIS A 91 -0.83 -11.61 -3.92
N LEU A 92 -1.11 -12.53 -3.02
CA LEU A 92 -0.11 -13.33 -2.30
C LEU A 92 -0.28 -14.84 -2.52
N GLY A 93 -0.91 -15.23 -3.65
CA GLY A 93 -1.02 -16.63 -4.09
C GLY A 93 -2.17 -17.39 -3.43
N LYS A 94 -2.13 -18.74 -3.55
CA LYS A 94 -3.22 -19.64 -3.17
C LYS A 94 -2.99 -20.41 -1.87
N ALA A 95 -1.72 -20.58 -1.45
CA ALA A 95 -1.39 -21.36 -0.27
C ALA A 95 -1.86 -20.71 1.04
N ASN A 96 -2.00 -19.39 1.02
CA ASN A 96 -2.52 -18.60 2.15
C ASN A 96 -3.57 -17.64 1.60
N THR A 97 -4.80 -17.75 2.08
CA THR A 97 -5.90 -16.85 1.73
C THR A 97 -5.95 -15.68 2.71
N PRO A 98 -6.69 -14.58 2.41
CA PRO A 98 -6.88 -13.51 3.39
C PRO A 98 -7.34 -14.02 4.76
N GLN A 99 -8.30 -14.97 4.80
CA GLN A 99 -8.83 -15.53 6.04
C GLN A 99 -7.77 -16.33 6.80
N THR A 100 -7.03 -17.21 6.12
CA THR A 100 -5.97 -17.99 6.77
C THR A 100 -4.76 -17.14 7.16
N ALA A 101 -4.61 -15.96 6.54
CA ALA A 101 -3.64 -14.94 6.93
C ALA A 101 -4.09 -14.08 8.12
N GLY A 102 -5.27 -14.31 8.68
CA GLY A 102 -5.75 -13.67 9.90
C GLY A 102 -6.67 -12.47 9.69
N PHE A 103 -7.25 -12.30 8.51
CA PHE A 103 -8.32 -11.34 8.30
C PHE A 103 -9.68 -11.97 8.57
N ASP A 104 -10.47 -11.36 9.45
CA ASP A 104 -11.83 -11.79 9.79
C ASP A 104 -12.80 -11.53 8.63
N HIS A 105 -12.56 -10.45 7.88
CA HIS A 105 -13.35 -10.06 6.71
C HIS A 105 -12.45 -9.82 5.49
N PHE A 106 -12.92 -10.29 4.34
CA PHE A 106 -12.30 -10.04 3.04
C PHE A 106 -13.34 -9.65 1.98
N TYR A 107 -13.11 -8.54 1.32
CA TYR A 107 -13.86 -8.12 0.15
C TYR A 107 -12.93 -7.60 -0.93
N GLY A 108 -12.95 -8.18 -2.14
CA GLY A 108 -12.06 -7.77 -3.23
C GLY A 108 -11.63 -8.92 -4.15
N PHE A 109 -10.37 -8.95 -4.55
CA PHE A 109 -9.86 -9.88 -5.56
C PHE A 109 -8.50 -10.49 -5.17
N LEU A 110 -8.26 -11.72 -5.67
CA LEU A 110 -7.11 -12.52 -5.24
C LEU A 110 -5.86 -12.33 -6.11
N ASN A 111 -6.02 -11.96 -7.39
CA ASN A 111 -4.93 -11.95 -8.35
C ASN A 111 -4.30 -10.55 -8.53
N ALA A 112 -3.43 -10.44 -9.55
CA ALA A 112 -2.63 -9.24 -9.80
C ALA A 112 -3.45 -8.02 -10.19
N GLU A 113 -4.53 -8.23 -10.91
CA GLU A 113 -5.36 -7.20 -11.53
C GLU A 113 -6.80 -7.66 -11.70
N VAL A 114 -7.69 -6.71 -11.78
CA VAL A 114 -9.10 -6.91 -12.05
C VAL A 114 -9.60 -5.79 -12.96
N ASN A 115 -10.52 -6.11 -13.89
CA ASN A 115 -11.22 -5.11 -14.66
C ASN A 115 -12.09 -4.25 -13.73
N TYR A 116 -12.08 -2.94 -13.90
CA TYR A 116 -12.71 -1.99 -12.98
C TYR A 116 -14.24 -2.08 -12.93
N PHE A 117 -14.91 -2.54 -14.01
CA PHE A 117 -16.36 -2.66 -14.07
C PHE A 117 -16.85 -4.10 -14.13
N LYS A 118 -16.13 -4.98 -14.86
CA LYS A 118 -16.54 -6.38 -15.04
C LYS A 118 -16.02 -7.29 -13.93
N HIS A 119 -15.08 -6.81 -13.12
CA HIS A 119 -14.43 -7.54 -12.04
C HIS A 119 -13.82 -8.89 -12.48
N THR A 120 -13.45 -8.99 -13.75
CA THR A 120 -12.75 -10.16 -14.30
C THR A 120 -11.25 -10.02 -14.14
N GLY A 121 -10.59 -11.09 -13.70
CA GLY A 121 -9.13 -11.17 -13.61
C GLY A 121 -8.48 -11.55 -14.94
N GLN A 122 -7.17 -11.80 -14.91
CA GLN A 122 -6.34 -12.15 -16.09
C GLN A 122 -6.83 -13.37 -16.88
N THR A 123 -7.52 -14.29 -16.24
CA THR A 123 -8.08 -15.49 -16.88
C THR A 123 -9.42 -15.27 -17.57
N GLY A 124 -9.98 -14.05 -17.50
CA GLY A 124 -11.30 -13.71 -18.01
C GLY A 124 -12.46 -14.11 -17.08
N ASN A 125 -12.19 -14.86 -16.01
CA ASN A 125 -13.19 -15.22 -15.02
C ASN A 125 -13.37 -14.09 -14.00
N ILE A 126 -14.52 -14.06 -13.32
CA ILE A 126 -14.77 -13.15 -12.20
C ILE A 126 -13.75 -13.44 -11.09
N ASP A 127 -13.00 -12.42 -10.68
CA ASP A 127 -12.11 -12.41 -9.52
C ASP A 127 -12.57 -11.33 -8.56
N TRP A 128 -13.78 -11.51 -8.01
CA TRP A 128 -14.40 -10.61 -7.04
C TRP A 128 -15.09 -11.44 -5.98
N GLN A 129 -14.73 -11.21 -4.72
CA GLN A 129 -15.10 -12.12 -3.63
C GLN A 129 -15.53 -11.35 -2.38
N ARG A 130 -16.37 -12.00 -1.59
CA ARG A 130 -16.67 -11.64 -0.20
C ARG A 130 -16.50 -12.90 0.66
N ASP A 131 -15.57 -12.87 1.61
CA ASP A 131 -15.30 -13.93 2.59
C ASP A 131 -15.14 -15.33 1.96
N GLY A 132 -14.34 -15.39 0.89
CA GLY A 132 -14.04 -16.63 0.17
C GLY A 132 -15.11 -17.08 -0.83
N LYS A 133 -16.21 -16.35 -0.97
CA LYS A 133 -17.26 -16.64 -1.97
C LYS A 133 -17.15 -15.66 -3.13
N THR A 134 -17.10 -16.18 -4.36
CA THR A 134 -17.19 -15.35 -5.56
C THR A 134 -18.56 -14.69 -5.63
N ILE A 135 -18.57 -13.39 -5.88
CA ILE A 135 -19.79 -12.61 -6.05
C ILE A 135 -19.77 -11.93 -7.41
N ASN A 136 -20.96 -11.71 -7.99
CA ASN A 136 -21.14 -10.90 -9.18
C ASN A 136 -21.85 -9.61 -8.76
N GLU A 137 -21.17 -8.49 -8.94
CA GLU A 137 -21.62 -7.19 -8.47
C GLU A 137 -21.36 -6.16 -9.57
N GLU A 138 -22.27 -5.23 -9.76
CA GLU A 138 -22.12 -4.13 -10.70
C GLU A 138 -21.54 -2.90 -10.01
N GLY A 139 -20.71 -2.15 -10.74
CA GLY A 139 -20.15 -0.89 -10.26
C GLY A 139 -18.65 -0.74 -10.57
N TYR A 140 -18.15 0.44 -10.30
CA TYR A 140 -16.73 0.75 -10.48
C TYR A 140 -15.94 0.28 -9.24
N SER A 141 -14.99 -0.62 -9.43
CA SER A 141 -14.29 -1.32 -8.35
C SER A 141 -13.70 -0.39 -7.28
N THR A 142 -13.13 0.75 -7.68
CA THR A 142 -12.57 1.72 -6.71
C THR A 142 -13.65 2.24 -5.77
N TYR A 143 -14.84 2.56 -6.28
CA TYR A 143 -15.94 3.05 -5.44
C TYR A 143 -16.56 1.93 -4.61
N LEU A 144 -16.67 0.70 -5.14
CA LEU A 144 -17.13 -0.45 -4.38
C LEU A 144 -16.20 -0.75 -3.20
N LEU A 145 -14.88 -0.70 -3.40
CA LEU A 145 -13.90 -0.88 -2.33
C LEU A 145 -13.98 0.23 -1.27
N ALA A 146 -14.16 1.49 -1.69
CA ALA A 146 -14.34 2.61 -0.77
C ALA A 146 -15.67 2.50 0.02
N ASN A 147 -16.75 2.06 -0.63
CA ASN A 147 -18.05 1.81 -0.01
C ASN A 147 -17.95 0.73 1.06
N GLU A 148 -17.30 -0.40 0.73
CA GLU A 148 -17.10 -1.50 1.69
C GLU A 148 -16.26 -1.04 2.88
N ALA A 149 -15.14 -0.34 2.64
CA ALA A 149 -14.30 0.19 3.71
C ALA A 149 -15.07 1.14 4.63
N SER A 150 -15.84 2.05 4.04
CA SER A 150 -16.69 2.97 4.80
C SER A 150 -17.80 2.24 5.58
N SER A 151 -18.36 1.18 5.01
CA SER A 151 -19.35 0.34 5.70
C SER A 151 -18.75 -0.39 6.89
N GLN A 152 -17.57 -1.00 6.73
CA GLN A 152 -16.83 -1.67 7.82
C GLN A 152 -16.51 -0.70 8.96
N ILE A 153 -16.10 0.53 8.66
CA ILE A 153 -15.86 1.56 9.67
C ILE A 153 -17.14 1.90 10.44
N LYS A 154 -18.26 2.09 9.75
CA LYS A 154 -19.54 2.48 10.36
C LYS A 154 -20.19 1.35 11.18
N SER A 155 -20.12 0.12 10.67
CA SER A 155 -20.75 -1.07 11.28
C SER A 155 -19.84 -1.84 12.24
N ARG A 156 -18.62 -1.35 12.50
CA ARG A 156 -17.66 -2.02 13.39
C ARG A 156 -18.21 -2.27 14.79
N ASP A 157 -17.75 -3.31 15.44
CA ASP A 157 -17.94 -3.49 16.87
C ASP A 157 -17.17 -2.41 17.64
N LYS A 158 -17.89 -1.45 18.21
CA LYS A 158 -17.30 -0.28 18.91
C LYS A 158 -16.60 -0.67 20.22
N SER A 159 -16.77 -1.91 20.70
CA SER A 159 -16.09 -2.43 21.89
C SER A 159 -14.69 -2.98 21.58
N LYS A 160 -14.34 -3.13 20.30
CA LYS A 160 -13.06 -3.68 19.84
C LYS A 160 -12.28 -2.69 18.98
N PRO A 161 -10.96 -2.70 19.06
CA PRO A 161 -10.14 -2.03 18.07
C PRO A 161 -10.25 -2.72 16.71
N PHE A 162 -9.92 -2.00 15.61
CA PHE A 162 -9.97 -2.57 14.28
C PHE A 162 -8.67 -2.32 13.51
N TYR A 163 -8.36 -3.23 12.60
CA TYR A 163 -7.35 -3.10 11.58
C TYR A 163 -8.00 -3.26 10.20
N LEU A 164 -7.96 -2.21 9.40
CA LEU A 164 -8.51 -2.21 8.05
C LEU A 164 -7.38 -1.95 7.06
N GLN A 165 -7.09 -2.92 6.20
CA GLN A 165 -6.14 -2.80 5.11
C GLN A 165 -6.91 -2.63 3.79
N LEU A 166 -6.87 -1.40 3.22
CA LEU A 166 -7.55 -1.07 1.98
C LEU A 166 -6.55 -1.03 0.82
N ASN A 167 -6.64 -1.99 -0.07
CA ASN A 167 -5.73 -2.22 -1.18
C ASN A 167 -6.44 -1.98 -2.52
N PHE A 168 -6.56 -0.74 -2.93
CA PHE A 168 -7.16 -0.41 -4.22
C PHE A 168 -6.43 -1.08 -5.40
N ASN A 169 -7.18 -1.42 -6.47
CA ASN A 169 -6.61 -1.81 -7.75
C ASN A 169 -6.06 -0.59 -8.52
N ALA A 170 -6.64 0.58 -8.33
CA ALA A 170 -6.22 1.83 -8.96
C ALA A 170 -4.80 2.25 -8.53
N PRO A 171 -3.94 2.73 -9.44
CA PRO A 171 -4.15 2.87 -10.87
C PRO A 171 -3.52 1.73 -11.72
N HIS A 172 -3.75 0.46 -11.37
CA HIS A 172 -3.23 -0.69 -12.13
C HIS A 172 -4.02 -0.90 -13.43
N PHE A 173 -3.34 -1.36 -14.49
CA PHE A 173 -4.02 -1.75 -15.73
C PHE A 173 -4.89 -3.02 -15.53
N PRO A 174 -5.86 -3.30 -16.42
CA PRO A 174 -6.34 -2.49 -17.53
C PRO A 174 -7.07 -1.25 -17.05
N LEU A 175 -6.62 -0.05 -17.49
CA LEU A 175 -7.17 1.21 -17.02
C LEU A 175 -8.61 1.40 -17.50
N SER A 176 -9.47 1.83 -16.59
CA SER A 176 -10.83 2.28 -16.86
C SER A 176 -11.27 3.23 -15.74
N ALA A 177 -12.08 4.24 -16.07
CA ALA A 177 -12.58 5.22 -15.12
C ALA A 177 -14.02 5.61 -15.46
N PRO A 178 -14.76 6.26 -14.54
CA PRO A 178 -16.04 6.86 -14.84
C PRO A 178 -15.95 7.89 -15.98
N ASP A 179 -16.96 7.93 -16.85
CA ASP A 179 -16.98 8.76 -18.06
C ASP A 179 -16.77 10.25 -17.77
N GLU A 180 -17.34 10.77 -16.70
CA GLU A 180 -17.19 12.16 -16.26
C GLU A 180 -15.71 12.53 -16.01
N LEU A 181 -14.95 11.63 -15.42
CA LEU A 181 -13.52 11.85 -15.15
C LEU A 181 -12.67 11.68 -16.42
N ILE A 182 -13.08 10.79 -17.33
CA ILE A 182 -12.46 10.66 -18.65
C ILE A 182 -12.66 11.95 -19.44
N GLN A 183 -13.87 12.50 -19.47
CA GLN A 183 -14.17 13.77 -20.14
C GLN A 183 -13.38 14.94 -19.54
N LYS A 184 -13.35 15.06 -18.22
CA LYS A 184 -12.56 16.08 -17.49
C LYS A 184 -11.08 16.07 -17.91
N ASN A 185 -10.51 14.90 -18.16
CA ASN A 185 -9.10 14.71 -18.47
C ASN A 185 -8.80 14.54 -19.98
N SER A 186 -9.78 14.69 -20.86
CA SER A 186 -9.66 14.42 -22.29
C SER A 186 -8.60 15.25 -23.01
N SER A 187 -8.35 16.48 -22.58
CA SER A 187 -7.32 17.38 -23.15
C SER A 187 -5.88 16.87 -22.98
N LYS A 188 -5.63 15.92 -22.09
CA LYS A 188 -4.30 15.33 -21.84
C LYS A 188 -3.95 14.18 -22.80
N GLY A 189 -4.84 13.86 -23.75
CA GLY A 189 -4.74 12.70 -24.63
C GLY A 189 -5.28 11.42 -23.98
N THR A 190 -5.62 10.43 -24.83
CA THR A 190 -6.42 9.28 -24.42
C THR A 190 -5.79 8.48 -23.28
N LYS A 191 -4.51 8.13 -23.38
CA LYS A 191 -3.85 7.28 -22.40
C LYS A 191 -3.54 8.00 -21.08
N LEU A 192 -2.92 9.17 -21.17
CA LEU A 192 -2.56 9.95 -20.00
C LEU A 192 -3.80 10.50 -19.29
N GLY A 193 -4.80 10.97 -20.07
CA GLY A 193 -6.06 11.42 -19.51
C GLY A 193 -6.81 10.32 -18.78
N LEU A 194 -6.80 9.10 -19.31
CA LEU A 194 -7.40 7.94 -18.64
C LEU A 194 -6.66 7.60 -17.34
N TYR A 195 -5.32 7.64 -17.34
CA TYR A 195 -4.52 7.40 -16.13
C TYR A 195 -4.83 8.43 -15.04
N HIS A 196 -4.92 9.72 -15.40
CA HIS A 196 -5.30 10.78 -14.48
C HIS A 196 -6.72 10.58 -13.93
N ALA A 197 -7.69 10.23 -14.80
CA ALA A 197 -9.07 9.95 -14.39
C ALA A 197 -9.15 8.80 -13.35
N VAL A 198 -8.34 7.75 -13.51
CA VAL A 198 -8.27 6.64 -12.56
C VAL A 198 -7.71 7.10 -11.20
N ILE A 199 -6.70 7.98 -11.19
CA ILE A 199 -6.13 8.51 -9.94
C ILE A 199 -7.10 9.49 -9.27
N GLU A 200 -7.82 10.31 -10.02
CA GLU A 200 -8.86 11.19 -9.47
C GLU A 200 -9.99 10.37 -8.82
N ALA A 201 -10.41 9.27 -9.47
CA ALA A 201 -11.40 8.35 -8.88
C ALA A 201 -10.86 7.67 -7.61
N LEU A 202 -9.56 7.34 -7.57
CA LEU A 202 -8.91 6.82 -6.37
C LEU A 202 -8.93 7.85 -5.25
N ASP A 203 -8.60 9.10 -5.52
CA ASP A 203 -8.64 10.19 -4.55
C ASP A 203 -10.05 10.41 -3.97
N GLN A 204 -11.08 10.32 -4.82
CA GLN A 204 -12.48 10.37 -4.37
C GLN A 204 -12.81 9.22 -3.41
N GLY A 205 -12.39 7.99 -3.75
CA GLY A 205 -12.57 6.82 -2.88
C GLY A 205 -11.82 6.96 -1.54
N ILE A 206 -10.61 7.49 -1.55
CA ILE A 206 -9.85 7.80 -0.33
C ILE A 206 -10.60 8.85 0.52
N GLY A 207 -11.09 9.92 -0.12
CA GLY A 207 -11.87 10.97 0.54
C GLY A 207 -13.11 10.42 1.24
N GLN A 208 -13.81 9.49 0.61
CA GLN A 208 -14.98 8.83 1.19
C GLN A 208 -14.63 8.05 2.46
N VAL A 209 -13.53 7.30 2.46
CA VAL A 209 -13.09 6.53 3.64
C VAL A 209 -12.64 7.45 4.78
N LEU A 210 -11.89 8.51 4.46
CA LEU A 210 -11.49 9.51 5.46
C LEU A 210 -12.71 10.20 6.09
N ASN A 211 -13.72 10.52 5.29
CA ASN A 211 -14.98 11.07 5.76
C ASN A 211 -15.75 10.10 6.67
N ALA A 212 -15.69 8.80 6.42
CA ALA A 212 -16.31 7.81 7.32
C ALA A 212 -15.65 7.80 8.70
N ILE A 213 -14.32 7.93 8.79
CA ILE A 213 -13.56 8.07 10.05
C ILE A 213 -13.97 9.35 10.79
N GLU A 214 -14.08 10.48 10.07
CA GLU A 214 -14.49 11.77 10.63
C GLU A 214 -15.95 11.71 11.15
N THR A 215 -16.87 11.13 10.36
CA THR A 215 -18.31 11.01 10.70
C THR A 215 -18.55 10.13 11.93
N GLU A 216 -17.73 9.07 12.10
CA GLU A 216 -17.79 8.20 13.28
C GLU A 216 -17.08 8.79 14.51
N ASN A 217 -16.48 9.97 14.39
CA ASN A 217 -15.73 10.69 15.44
C ASN A 217 -14.59 9.85 16.04
N ILE A 218 -13.88 9.08 15.21
CA ILE A 218 -12.74 8.22 15.63
C ILE A 218 -11.40 8.66 15.07
N GLN A 219 -11.32 9.84 14.45
CA GLN A 219 -10.09 10.32 13.80
C GLN A 219 -8.92 10.46 14.78
N ASN A 220 -9.17 10.78 16.05
CA ASN A 220 -8.13 10.95 17.06
C ASN A 220 -7.55 9.62 17.57
N ASP A 221 -8.34 8.55 17.45
CA ASP A 221 -7.98 7.20 17.90
C ASP A 221 -7.63 6.28 16.73
N THR A 222 -7.49 6.85 15.52
CA THR A 222 -7.22 6.09 14.31
C THR A 222 -5.90 6.52 13.66
N VAL A 223 -4.95 5.59 13.55
CA VAL A 223 -3.78 5.75 12.70
C VAL A 223 -4.19 5.52 11.25
N VAL A 224 -3.93 6.49 10.38
CA VAL A 224 -4.12 6.38 8.94
C VAL A 224 -2.77 6.39 8.25
N ILE A 225 -2.45 5.36 7.48
CA ILE A 225 -1.25 5.30 6.65
C ILE A 225 -1.66 5.20 5.19
N PHE A 226 -1.15 6.11 4.37
CA PHE A 226 -1.29 6.08 2.93
C PHE A 226 0.09 5.87 2.30
N PHE A 227 0.21 4.94 1.36
CA PHE A 227 1.42 4.78 0.54
C PHE A 227 1.11 4.04 -0.76
N SER A 228 1.99 4.18 -1.75
CA SER A 228 1.96 3.35 -2.95
C SER A 228 2.81 2.09 -2.77
N ASP A 229 2.31 0.94 -3.24
CA ASP A 229 3.00 -0.36 -3.08
C ASP A 229 4.27 -0.51 -3.94
N LYS A 230 4.52 0.43 -4.86
CA LYS A 230 5.70 0.54 -5.73
C LYS A 230 5.63 1.81 -6.56
N GLY A 231 6.71 2.15 -7.21
CA GLY A 231 6.75 3.25 -8.16
C GLY A 231 5.76 3.11 -9.33
N GLY A 232 5.42 4.22 -9.93
CA GLY A 232 4.49 4.30 -11.06
C GLY A 232 5.02 3.59 -12.32
N SER A 233 4.10 2.95 -13.05
CA SER A 233 4.41 2.40 -14.37
C SER A 233 4.46 3.53 -15.40
N ARG A 234 5.65 3.87 -15.86
CA ARG A 234 5.84 4.88 -16.94
C ARG A 234 5.09 4.51 -18.22
N ARG A 235 4.98 3.20 -18.49
CA ARG A 235 4.23 2.70 -19.63
C ARG A 235 2.75 3.08 -19.55
N GLU A 236 2.18 3.13 -18.36
CA GLU A 236 0.76 3.42 -18.14
C GLU A 236 0.49 4.91 -17.84
N GLY A 237 1.50 5.75 -17.77
CA GLY A 237 1.37 7.20 -17.51
C GLY A 237 1.90 7.64 -16.15
N GLY A 238 2.44 6.71 -15.35
CA GLY A 238 2.97 7.00 -14.01
C GLY A 238 4.14 7.98 -14.04
N ASN A 239 4.08 9.02 -13.22
CA ASN A 239 5.08 10.06 -13.08
C ASN A 239 5.87 9.86 -11.78
N ASN A 240 7.14 9.48 -11.92
CA ASN A 240 8.04 9.25 -10.78
C ASN A 240 9.01 10.39 -10.52
N LEU A 241 8.96 11.49 -11.30
CA LEU A 241 9.88 12.62 -11.12
C LEU A 241 9.91 13.10 -9.66
N PRO A 242 11.08 13.53 -9.14
CA PRO A 242 12.37 13.66 -9.85
C PRO A 242 13.12 12.32 -9.99
N TRP A 243 12.56 11.22 -9.53
CA TRP A 243 13.20 9.91 -9.45
C TRP A 243 13.30 9.22 -10.82
N THR A 244 14.45 8.59 -11.05
CA THR A 244 14.73 7.86 -12.30
C THR A 244 13.95 6.56 -12.37
N ALA A 245 13.51 6.19 -13.58
CA ALA A 245 12.81 4.96 -13.95
C ALA A 245 11.43 4.78 -13.27
N GLY A 246 11.04 3.57 -12.86
CA GLY A 246 9.71 3.29 -12.28
C GLY A 246 9.51 1.82 -11.97
N LYS A 247 8.25 1.41 -11.89
CA LYS A 247 7.82 0.03 -11.56
C LYS A 247 8.72 -1.03 -12.20
N GLY A 248 9.16 -1.99 -11.38
CA GLY A 248 9.96 -3.13 -11.80
C GLY A 248 11.46 -2.89 -11.81
N THR A 249 11.96 -1.73 -11.37
CA THR A 249 13.37 -1.38 -11.37
C THR A 249 13.90 -1.09 -9.98
N ALA A 250 15.21 -1.29 -9.79
CA ALA A 250 15.93 -0.96 -8.57
C ALA A 250 16.21 0.55 -8.39
N TYR A 251 15.89 1.37 -9.38
CA TYR A 251 16.05 2.83 -9.30
C TYR A 251 15.04 3.47 -8.37
N GLU A 252 15.33 4.71 -7.91
CA GLU A 252 14.44 5.41 -6.97
C GLU A 252 13.00 5.46 -7.44
N GLY A 253 12.74 5.74 -8.72
CA GLY A 253 11.39 5.76 -9.28
C GLY A 253 10.64 4.42 -9.21
N GLY A 254 11.33 3.31 -8.94
CA GLY A 254 10.72 1.98 -8.77
C GLY A 254 10.37 1.63 -7.33
N ILE A 255 11.12 2.15 -6.36
CA ILE A 255 11.07 1.74 -4.95
C ILE A 255 10.77 2.86 -3.95
N HIS A 256 11.08 4.11 -4.29
CA HIS A 256 10.81 5.28 -3.45
C HIS A 256 9.40 5.79 -3.75
N THR A 257 8.49 5.65 -2.79
CA THR A 257 7.06 5.88 -3.01
C THR A 257 6.51 6.95 -2.08
N PRO A 258 5.47 7.70 -2.50
CA PRO A 258 4.81 8.66 -1.62
C PRO A 258 4.18 7.93 -0.44
N ALA A 259 4.39 8.47 0.77
CA ALA A 259 3.83 7.89 1.98
C ALA A 259 3.50 8.97 3.02
N LEU A 260 2.34 8.82 3.66
CA LEU A 260 1.82 9.71 4.71
C LEU A 260 1.41 8.88 5.92
N ILE A 261 1.62 9.42 7.11
CA ILE A 261 1.07 8.88 8.36
C ILE A 261 0.36 9.97 9.14
N ARG A 262 -0.90 9.72 9.53
CA ARG A 262 -1.72 10.60 10.36
C ARG A 262 -2.14 9.86 11.63
N TRP A 263 -1.93 10.49 12.76
CA TRP A 263 -2.46 10.10 14.06
C TRP A 263 -2.62 11.37 14.91
N PRO A 264 -3.78 12.04 14.86
CA PRO A 264 -3.98 13.31 15.57
C PRO A 264 -3.64 13.19 17.05
N ASN A 265 -3.11 14.26 17.63
CA ASN A 265 -2.61 14.34 19.00
C ASN A 265 -1.36 13.50 19.34
N HIS A 266 -0.90 12.63 18.45
CA HIS A 266 0.28 11.79 18.65
C HIS A 266 1.41 12.08 17.65
N ILE A 267 1.06 12.36 16.41
CA ILE A 267 2.02 12.62 15.32
C ILE A 267 1.85 14.05 14.84
N ARG A 268 2.98 14.72 14.59
CA ARG A 268 3.00 16.12 14.16
C ARG A 268 2.40 16.27 12.77
N GLU A 269 1.40 17.14 12.64
CA GLU A 269 0.76 17.49 11.37
C GLU A 269 1.64 18.41 10.52
N GLY A 270 1.52 18.29 9.19
CA GLY A 270 2.23 19.13 8.22
C GLY A 270 3.75 19.01 8.28
N ASN A 271 4.27 17.92 8.84
CA ASN A 271 5.69 17.68 9.00
C ASN A 271 6.23 16.74 7.92
N VAL A 272 7.55 16.79 7.69
CA VAL A 272 8.28 15.89 6.80
C VAL A 272 9.34 15.16 7.62
N LEU A 273 9.28 13.83 7.63
CA LEU A 273 10.24 12.96 8.31
C LEU A 273 11.15 12.30 7.27
N ALA A 274 12.43 12.66 7.29
CA ALA A 274 13.46 12.12 6.40
C ALA A 274 14.12 10.83 6.91
N GLN A 275 13.50 10.15 7.89
CA GLN A 275 13.93 8.82 8.31
C GLN A 275 13.77 7.83 7.16
N PRO A 276 14.81 7.12 6.72
CA PRO A 276 14.63 5.99 5.81
C PRO A 276 13.75 4.93 6.45
N ILE A 277 12.66 4.55 5.80
CA ILE A 277 11.70 3.55 6.28
C ILE A 277 11.41 2.61 5.12
N GLN A 278 11.49 1.31 5.34
CA GLN A 278 11.05 0.31 4.36
C GLN A 278 9.74 -0.33 4.80
N VAL A 279 8.99 -0.86 3.84
CA VAL A 279 7.61 -1.31 4.07
C VAL A 279 7.48 -2.38 5.16
N GLU A 280 8.45 -3.26 5.34
CA GLU A 280 8.48 -4.27 6.42
C GLU A 280 8.62 -3.64 7.82
N ASP A 281 9.13 -2.41 7.93
CA ASP A 281 9.19 -1.68 9.20
C ASP A 281 7.79 -1.36 9.74
N LEU A 282 6.78 -1.28 8.86
CA LEU A 282 5.40 -1.05 9.27
C LEU A 282 4.84 -2.18 10.14
N PHE A 283 5.27 -3.42 9.94
CA PHE A 283 4.82 -4.55 10.75
C PHE A 283 5.15 -4.35 12.25
N PRO A 284 6.41 -4.22 12.68
CA PRO A 284 6.71 -3.99 14.08
C PRO A 284 6.25 -2.61 14.57
N THR A 285 6.22 -1.59 13.70
CA THR A 285 5.74 -0.25 14.07
C THR A 285 4.26 -0.27 14.44
N LEU A 286 3.41 -0.89 13.61
CA LEU A 286 1.97 -1.01 13.86
C LEU A 286 1.66 -1.93 15.04
N ALA A 287 2.41 -3.02 15.20
CA ALA A 287 2.29 -3.89 16.35
C ALA A 287 2.61 -3.13 17.67
N GLU A 288 3.65 -2.31 17.67
CA GLU A 288 4.01 -1.48 18.83
C GLU A 288 2.96 -0.39 19.10
N MET A 289 2.42 0.25 18.05
CA MET A 289 1.28 1.19 18.18
C MET A 289 0.04 0.52 18.79
N ALA A 290 -0.16 -0.78 18.51
CA ALA A 290 -1.21 -1.59 19.09
C ALA A 290 -0.90 -2.10 20.51
N GLY A 291 0.22 -1.69 21.12
CA GLY A 291 0.64 -2.11 22.46
C GLY A 291 1.28 -3.49 22.53
N ILE A 292 1.63 -4.09 21.40
CA ILE A 292 2.24 -5.41 21.35
C ILE A 292 3.75 -5.28 21.60
N GLN A 293 4.25 -5.99 22.59
CA GLN A 293 5.68 -5.94 22.94
C GLN A 293 6.57 -6.51 21.83
N SER A 294 7.68 -5.83 21.53
CA SER A 294 8.64 -6.23 20.50
C SER A 294 9.23 -7.64 20.71
N SER A 295 9.33 -8.09 21.95
CA SER A 295 9.76 -9.47 22.30
C SER A 295 8.87 -10.56 21.71
N ARG A 296 7.62 -10.24 21.33
CA ARG A 296 6.67 -11.16 20.67
C ARG A 296 6.84 -11.18 19.13
N LEU A 297 7.67 -10.27 18.58
CA LEU A 297 7.91 -10.10 17.14
C LEU A 297 9.27 -10.63 16.70
N ILE A 298 9.73 -11.73 17.31
CA ILE A 298 11.12 -12.24 17.32
C ILE A 298 11.71 -12.50 15.92
N ASN A 299 10.90 -12.67 14.89
CA ASN A 299 11.36 -13.06 13.55
C ASN A 299 11.14 -11.98 12.47
N SER A 300 10.97 -10.71 12.83
CA SER A 300 10.83 -9.62 11.87
C SER A 300 12.19 -9.06 11.45
N ASP A 301 12.40 -8.90 10.13
CA ASP A 301 13.54 -8.15 9.57
C ASP A 301 13.31 -6.64 9.75
N GLY A 302 12.05 -6.19 9.64
CA GLY A 302 11.64 -4.81 9.89
C GLY A 302 11.97 -4.36 11.31
N LYS A 303 12.21 -3.06 11.45
CA LYS A 303 12.49 -2.39 12.74
C LYS A 303 11.46 -1.32 12.98
N SER A 304 10.89 -1.29 14.19
CA SER A 304 9.92 -0.26 14.55
C SER A 304 10.51 1.15 14.36
N GLN A 305 9.76 1.98 13.70
CA GLN A 305 10.07 3.38 13.48
C GLN A 305 9.19 4.31 14.35
N LEU A 306 8.46 3.74 15.32
CA LEU A 306 7.54 4.48 16.15
C LEU A 306 8.20 5.69 16.83
N ASN A 307 9.41 5.49 17.37
CA ASN A 307 10.16 6.56 18.02
C ASN A 307 10.48 7.72 17.07
N SER A 308 10.90 7.41 15.83
CA SER A 308 11.16 8.45 14.80
C SER A 308 9.90 9.19 14.41
N ILE A 309 8.80 8.46 14.26
CA ILE A 309 7.49 8.99 13.86
C ILE A 309 6.91 9.92 14.94
N LEU A 310 6.87 9.48 16.20
CA LEU A 310 6.33 10.27 17.31
C LEU A 310 7.17 11.52 17.60
N ASN A 311 8.50 11.43 17.49
CA ASN A 311 9.39 12.57 17.73
C ASN A 311 9.60 13.45 16.50
N ALA A 312 9.06 13.07 15.34
CA ALA A 312 9.20 13.77 14.06
C ALA A 312 10.66 14.07 13.68
N LYS A 313 11.58 13.17 14.00
CA LYS A 313 13.02 13.28 13.69
C LYS A 313 13.66 11.94 13.40
N PRO A 314 14.71 11.88 12.56
CA PRO A 314 15.46 10.66 12.32
C PRO A 314 16.19 10.15 13.57
N PHE A 315 16.26 8.83 13.70
CA PHE A 315 17.08 8.11 14.67
C PHE A 315 18.05 7.16 13.96
N PRO A 316 19.20 6.83 14.56
CA PRO A 316 20.15 5.86 13.98
C PRO A 316 19.47 4.53 13.70
N ARG A 317 19.73 3.98 12.52
CA ARG A 317 19.23 2.66 12.13
C ARG A 317 20.28 1.91 11.28
N GLN A 318 20.10 0.61 11.16
CA GLN A 318 20.86 -0.21 10.22
C GLN A 318 20.51 0.15 8.78
N PRO A 319 21.42 -0.06 7.83
CA PRO A 319 21.13 0.12 6.41
C PRO A 319 19.87 -0.65 5.99
N LEU A 320 19.11 -0.09 5.05
CA LEU A 320 17.99 -0.79 4.43
C LEU A 320 18.51 -1.85 3.46
N TYR A 321 17.89 -3.02 3.47
CA TYR A 321 18.10 -4.04 2.47
C TYR A 321 16.81 -4.33 1.71
N ILE A 322 16.77 -4.02 0.42
CA ILE A 322 15.63 -4.28 -0.46
C ILE A 322 16.04 -5.35 -1.47
N GLY A 323 15.72 -6.60 -1.14
CA GLY A 323 16.04 -7.77 -1.96
C GLY A 323 14.82 -8.30 -2.70
N SER A 324 14.76 -8.07 -4.02
CA SER A 324 13.76 -8.64 -4.92
C SER A 324 14.48 -9.38 -6.04
N VAL A 325 14.27 -9.00 -7.29
CA VAL A 325 15.08 -9.45 -8.44
C VAL A 325 16.50 -8.94 -8.26
N ASP A 326 16.66 -7.64 -8.06
CA ASP A 326 17.93 -7.00 -7.72
C ASP A 326 18.12 -6.97 -6.20
N SER A 327 19.37 -6.71 -5.76
CA SER A 327 19.73 -6.46 -4.35
C SER A 327 20.15 -5.03 -4.16
N ILE A 328 19.54 -4.35 -3.19
CA ILE A 328 19.75 -2.92 -2.93
C ILE A 328 20.09 -2.75 -1.47
N ILE A 329 21.13 -1.95 -1.18
CA ILE A 329 21.47 -1.47 0.16
C ILE A 329 21.39 0.06 0.15
N ILE A 330 20.70 0.64 1.13
CA ILE A 330 20.64 2.10 1.34
C ILE A 330 21.19 2.38 2.74
N ASP A 331 22.28 3.13 2.80
CA ASP A 331 22.95 3.55 4.03
C ASP A 331 23.22 5.07 4.00
N GLY A 332 22.51 5.80 4.85
CA GLY A 332 22.50 7.26 4.79
C GLY A 332 22.03 7.75 3.42
N ASP A 333 22.89 8.49 2.72
CA ASP A 333 22.62 9.01 1.36
C ASP A 333 23.20 8.12 0.26
N TRP A 334 23.89 7.05 0.65
CA TRP A 334 24.47 6.11 -0.30
C TRP A 334 23.54 4.98 -0.63
N LYS A 335 23.48 4.60 -1.92
CA LYS A 335 22.73 3.47 -2.43
C LYS A 335 23.61 2.57 -3.30
N TYR A 336 23.79 1.34 -2.85
CA TYR A 336 24.45 0.29 -3.63
C TYR A 336 23.40 -0.60 -4.27
N VAL A 337 23.59 -0.94 -5.53
CA VAL A 337 22.72 -1.86 -6.29
C VAL A 337 23.56 -2.93 -6.93
N GLU A 338 23.17 -4.19 -6.72
CA GLU A 338 23.63 -5.34 -7.48
C GLU A 338 22.48 -5.86 -8.33
N PHE A 339 22.58 -5.67 -9.64
CA PHE A 339 21.58 -6.08 -10.61
C PHE A 339 21.67 -7.59 -10.86
N LEU A 340 20.54 -8.22 -11.21
CA LEU A 340 20.46 -9.66 -11.53
C LEU A 340 21.51 -10.10 -12.57
N GLU A 341 21.83 -9.24 -13.52
CA GLU A 341 22.82 -9.48 -14.58
C GLU A 341 24.27 -9.41 -14.09
N GLY A 342 24.50 -9.14 -12.78
CA GLY A 342 25.81 -9.09 -12.15
C GLY A 342 26.48 -7.71 -12.20
N ASN A 343 25.90 -6.72 -12.88
CA ASN A 343 26.37 -5.34 -12.85
C ASN A 343 26.15 -4.75 -11.45
N LYS A 344 27.04 -3.84 -11.04
CA LYS A 344 27.02 -3.16 -9.77
C LYS A 344 27.07 -1.66 -9.94
N ALA A 345 26.35 -0.92 -9.11
CA ALA A 345 26.36 0.54 -9.13
C ALA A 345 26.30 1.10 -7.71
N LEU A 346 26.96 2.25 -7.50
CA LEU A 346 26.91 3.02 -6.27
C LEU A 346 26.44 4.43 -6.63
N TYR A 347 25.43 4.90 -5.92
CA TYR A 347 24.82 6.23 -6.09
C TYR A 347 24.91 7.01 -4.77
N ASN A 348 24.98 8.36 -4.92
CA ASN A 348 24.87 9.31 -3.82
C ASN A 348 23.76 10.30 -4.12
#